data_e58878a77ef3440331bac41cf3807ebd
#
_entry.id   e58878a77ef3440331bac41cf3807ebd
#
_cell.length_a   1.000
_cell.length_b   1.000
_cell.length_c   1.000
_cell.angle_alpha   90.00
_cell.angle_beta   90.00
_cell.angle_gamma   90.00
#
_symmetry.space_group_name_H-M   'P 1'
#
loop_
_entity.id
_entity.type
_entity.pdbx_description
1 polymer ?
#
loop_
_entity_poly.entity_id
_entity_poly.type
_entity_poly.pdbx_seq_one_letter_code
_entity_poly.pdbx_strand_id
1 'polypeptide(L)'
;MKIGEILVEGKIGPHEDNELELMLTGKKPAAIIGSEHLPMFKPYIKDKTLVLANKFKAGGGATVYIITLPNETWRGKQIEKQFMLQKQYPIGSPETKSSHAKMGLLLGYSKDDIRHFLQTRFR
;
A
#
# COMPACT_ATOMS: atom_id res chain seq x y z
N MET A 1 -1.34 13.77 4.98
CA MET A 1 -0.80 12.97 3.87
C MET A 1 -1.56 11.69 3.75
N LYS A 2 -2.00 11.35 2.56
CA LYS A 2 -2.64 10.07 2.31
C LYS A 2 -1.61 8.97 2.38
N ILE A 3 -2.01 7.81 2.89
CA ILE A 3 -1.08 6.71 3.05
C ILE A 3 -0.50 6.26 1.71
N GLY A 4 -1.32 6.22 0.66
CA GLY A 4 -0.85 5.89 -0.67
C GLY A 4 0.18 6.85 -1.22
N GLU A 5 0.16 8.10 -0.79
CA GLU A 5 1.10 9.11 -1.26
C GLU A 5 2.53 8.85 -0.80
N ILE A 6 2.71 8.07 0.26
CA ILE A 6 4.06 7.71 0.72
C ILE A 6 4.86 7.08 -0.42
N LEU A 7 4.21 6.26 -1.25
CA LEU A 7 4.86 5.60 -2.37
C LEU A 7 4.65 6.29 -3.71
N VAL A 8 3.59 7.09 -3.86
CA VAL A 8 3.28 7.68 -5.16
C VAL A 8 3.69 9.15 -5.28
N GLU A 9 3.91 9.83 -4.16
CA GLU A 9 4.31 11.22 -4.15
C GLU A 9 5.61 11.45 -4.91
N GLY A 10 6.49 10.48 -4.95
CA GLY A 10 7.71 10.51 -5.76
C GLY A 10 7.51 10.08 -7.18
N LYS A 11 6.29 10.07 -7.65
CA LYS A 11 5.90 9.60 -8.98
C LYS A 11 6.21 8.14 -9.22
N ILE A 12 6.15 7.36 -8.18
CA ILE A 12 6.35 5.95 -8.28
C ILE A 12 5.27 5.30 -9.05
N GLY A 13 4.17 5.79 -8.99
CA GLY A 13 3.23 5.01 -9.64
C GLY A 13 2.13 5.77 -10.29
N PRO A 14 1.70 5.21 -11.36
CA PRO A 14 0.41 5.53 -11.89
C PRO A 14 -0.71 4.90 -11.05
N HIS A 15 -0.39 4.35 -9.86
CA HIS A 15 -1.35 3.59 -9.07
C HIS A 15 -2.35 4.46 -8.33
N GLU A 16 -1.96 5.68 -7.95
CA GLU A 16 -2.73 6.47 -6.98
C GLU A 16 -4.20 6.63 -7.36
N ASP A 17 -4.48 7.01 -8.60
CA ASP A 17 -5.85 7.23 -9.05
C ASP A 17 -6.45 6.04 -9.76
N ASN A 18 -5.67 4.96 -9.92
CA ASN A 18 -6.06 3.79 -10.71
C ASN A 18 -6.09 2.50 -9.90
N GLU A 19 -6.00 2.58 -8.57
CA GLU A 19 -5.87 1.39 -7.75
C GLU A 19 -7.01 0.41 -7.95
N LEU A 20 -8.25 0.91 -7.95
CA LEU A 20 -9.40 0.03 -8.14
C LEU A 20 -9.35 -0.67 -9.50
N GLU A 21 -9.11 0.10 -10.56
CA GLU A 21 -9.04 -0.46 -11.91
C GLU A 21 -7.92 -1.50 -12.04
N LEU A 22 -6.74 -1.18 -11.50
CA LEU A 22 -5.60 -2.09 -11.55
C LEU A 22 -5.88 -3.38 -10.78
N MET A 23 -6.58 -3.28 -9.66
CA MET A 23 -6.98 -4.47 -8.90
C MET A 23 -8.03 -5.28 -9.63
N LEU A 24 -9.04 -4.63 -10.20
CA LEU A 24 -10.09 -5.34 -10.93
C LEU A 24 -9.57 -6.04 -12.18
N THR A 25 -8.50 -5.54 -12.77
CA THR A 25 -7.86 -6.19 -13.94
C THR A 25 -6.76 -7.17 -13.54
N GLY A 26 -6.54 -7.38 -12.24
CA GLY A 26 -5.54 -8.32 -11.75
C GLY A 26 -4.09 -7.83 -11.83
N LYS A 27 -3.88 -6.58 -12.17
CA LYS A 27 -2.53 -6.02 -12.32
C LYS A 27 -1.91 -5.56 -11.01
N LYS A 28 -2.72 -5.38 -9.97
CA LYS A 28 -2.26 -4.92 -8.67
C LYS A 28 -2.81 -5.87 -7.59
N PRO A 29 -1.94 -6.49 -6.78
CA PRO A 29 -2.39 -7.50 -5.82
C PRO A 29 -2.98 -6.93 -4.53
N ALA A 30 -2.59 -5.72 -4.16
CA ALA A 30 -3.01 -5.12 -2.89
C ALA A 30 -2.98 -3.60 -2.95
N ALA A 31 -3.82 -2.97 -2.15
CA ALA A 31 -3.85 -1.51 -2.01
C ALA A 31 -4.03 -1.15 -0.53
N ILE A 32 -3.41 -0.05 -0.14
CA ILE A 32 -3.63 0.58 1.16
C ILE A 32 -4.60 1.75 0.92
N ILE A 33 -5.74 1.73 1.59
CA ILE A 33 -6.72 2.79 1.42
C ILE A 33 -7.18 3.35 2.76
N GLY A 34 -7.52 4.64 2.76
CA GLY A 34 -8.15 5.29 3.90
C GLY A 34 -9.65 5.13 3.87
N SER A 35 -10.30 5.57 4.93
CA SER A 35 -11.76 5.46 5.05
C SER A 35 -12.50 6.26 3.98
N GLU A 36 -11.93 7.35 3.48
CA GLU A 36 -12.55 8.17 2.46
C GLU A 36 -12.66 7.46 1.11
N HIS A 37 -11.80 6.49 0.83
CA HIS A 37 -11.82 5.73 -0.42
C HIS A 37 -12.49 4.37 -0.30
N LEU A 38 -12.74 3.92 0.92
CA LEU A 38 -13.34 2.60 1.15
C LEU A 38 -14.68 2.40 0.42
N PRO A 39 -15.57 3.40 0.36
CA PRO A 39 -16.85 3.21 -0.33
C PRO A 39 -16.72 2.77 -1.79
N MET A 40 -15.66 3.18 -2.49
CA MET A 40 -15.44 2.77 -3.88
C MET A 40 -15.20 1.27 -4.00
N PHE A 41 -14.63 0.67 -2.96
CA PHE A 41 -14.23 -0.74 -2.96
C PHE A 41 -15.33 -1.65 -2.39
N LYS A 42 -16.26 -1.10 -1.62
CA LYS A 42 -17.27 -1.90 -0.92
C LYS A 42 -18.09 -2.84 -1.81
N PRO A 43 -18.59 -2.41 -2.99
CA PRO A 43 -19.35 -3.34 -3.84
C PRO A 43 -18.54 -4.58 -4.22
N TYR A 44 -17.24 -4.40 -4.47
CA TYR A 44 -16.36 -5.48 -4.90
C TYR A 44 -15.92 -6.37 -3.73
N ILE A 45 -15.90 -5.82 -2.53
CA ILE A 45 -15.69 -6.61 -1.32
C ILE A 45 -16.92 -7.46 -1.04
N LYS A 46 -18.09 -6.87 -1.21
CA LYS A 46 -19.36 -7.56 -0.97
C LYS A 46 -19.56 -8.73 -1.93
N ASP A 47 -19.21 -8.57 -3.20
CA ASP A 47 -19.36 -9.64 -4.20
C ASP A 47 -18.15 -10.58 -4.24
N LYS A 48 -17.16 -10.36 -3.37
CA LYS A 48 -15.96 -11.18 -3.21
C LYS A 48 -14.99 -11.11 -4.39
N THR A 49 -15.13 -10.14 -5.27
CA THR A 49 -14.13 -9.87 -6.30
C THR A 49 -12.84 -9.38 -5.66
N LEU A 50 -12.95 -8.59 -4.59
CA LEU A 50 -11.84 -8.14 -3.77
C LEU A 50 -12.08 -8.54 -2.32
N VAL A 51 -11.02 -8.55 -1.52
CA VAL A 51 -11.09 -8.96 -0.12
C VAL A 51 -10.54 -7.86 0.78
N LEU A 52 -11.25 -7.55 1.85
CA LEU A 52 -10.69 -6.74 2.94
C LEU A 52 -9.80 -7.67 3.77
N ALA A 53 -8.51 -7.68 3.46
CA ALA A 53 -7.56 -8.62 4.04
C ALA A 53 -7.08 -8.20 5.42
N ASN A 54 -7.10 -6.91 5.71
CA ASN A 54 -6.63 -6.40 7.01
C ASN A 54 -7.13 -4.99 7.23
N LYS A 55 -7.23 -4.60 8.49
CA LYS A 55 -7.41 -3.19 8.86
C LYS A 55 -6.70 -2.95 10.19
N PHE A 56 -6.09 -1.80 10.34
CA PHE A 56 -5.35 -1.46 11.54
C PHE A 56 -5.29 0.06 11.73
N LYS A 57 -4.90 0.49 12.91
CA LYS A 57 -4.75 1.91 13.22
C LYS A 57 -3.37 2.39 12.77
N ALA A 58 -3.37 3.44 11.96
CA ALA A 58 -2.16 4.17 11.63
C ALA A 58 -1.91 5.25 12.68
N GLY A 59 -0.83 5.98 12.55
CA GLY A 59 -0.57 7.11 13.41
C GLY A 59 -1.70 8.13 13.35
N GLY A 60 -1.94 8.84 14.45
CA GLY A 60 -2.99 9.83 14.50
C GLY A 60 -4.40 9.28 14.64
N GLY A 61 -4.55 7.98 14.88
CA GLY A 61 -5.86 7.36 15.08
C GLY A 61 -6.61 7.01 13.81
N ALA A 62 -6.04 7.30 12.64
CA ALA A 62 -6.69 6.94 11.37
C ALA A 62 -6.69 5.42 11.18
N THR A 63 -7.77 4.91 10.61
CA THR A 63 -7.87 3.50 10.25
C THR A 63 -7.42 3.29 8.83
N VAL A 64 -6.59 2.27 8.62
CA VAL A 64 -6.06 1.88 7.33
C VAL A 64 -6.68 0.55 6.93
N TYR A 65 -7.07 0.44 5.69
CA TYR A 65 -7.69 -0.77 5.14
C TYR A 65 -6.78 -1.33 4.06
N ILE A 66 -6.53 -2.64 4.12
CA ILE A 66 -5.75 -3.34 3.10
C ILE A 66 -6.71 -4.17 2.27
N ILE A 67 -6.85 -3.83 1.00
CA ILE A 67 -7.69 -4.55 0.06
C ILE A 67 -6.78 -5.37 -0.84
N THR A 68 -7.14 -6.63 -1.06
CA THR A 68 -6.33 -7.53 -1.89
C THR A 68 -7.18 -8.31 -2.88
N LEU A 69 -6.51 -8.92 -3.85
CA LEU A 69 -7.12 -9.97 -4.66
C LEU A 69 -7.37 -11.20 -3.76
N PRO A 70 -8.34 -12.06 -4.12
CA PRO A 70 -8.73 -13.18 -3.24
C PRO A 70 -7.58 -14.11 -2.84
N ASN A 71 -6.63 -14.36 -3.73
CA ASN A 71 -5.50 -15.25 -3.46
C ASN A 71 -4.26 -14.51 -2.95
N GLU A 72 -4.40 -13.24 -2.63
CA GLU A 72 -3.30 -12.39 -2.17
C GLU A 72 -3.51 -11.86 -0.75
N THR A 73 -4.41 -12.48 0.01
CA THR A 73 -4.78 -12.00 1.35
C THR A 73 -3.62 -12.02 2.34
N TRP A 74 -2.65 -12.90 2.13
CA TRP A 74 -1.44 -12.97 2.96
C TRP A 74 -0.67 -11.65 3.00
N ARG A 75 -0.84 -10.81 1.98
CA ARG A 75 -0.16 -9.51 1.91
C ARG A 75 -0.66 -8.56 3.00
N GLY A 76 -1.88 -8.74 3.47
CA GLY A 76 -2.48 -7.82 4.45
C GLY A 76 -1.66 -7.68 5.72
N LYS A 77 -1.29 -8.79 6.34
CA LYS A 77 -0.47 -8.76 7.55
C LYS A 77 0.97 -8.35 7.29
N GLN A 78 1.51 -8.73 6.14
CA GLN A 78 2.86 -8.32 5.78
C GLN A 78 2.95 -6.82 5.58
N ILE A 79 1.93 -6.21 4.99
CA ILE A 79 1.87 -4.76 4.83
C ILE A 79 1.81 -4.07 6.20
N GLU A 80 0.98 -4.57 7.11
CA GLU A 80 0.91 -4.04 8.47
C GLU A 80 2.27 -4.11 9.17
N LYS A 81 2.96 -5.24 9.05
CA LYS A 81 4.27 -5.44 9.64
C LYS A 81 5.26 -4.37 9.15
N GLN A 82 5.32 -4.14 7.86
CA GLN A 82 6.21 -3.13 7.30
C GLN A 82 5.81 -1.72 7.75
N PHE A 83 4.51 -1.45 7.80
CA PHE A 83 3.99 -0.16 8.24
C PHE A 83 4.45 0.13 9.68
N MET A 84 4.32 -0.85 10.58
CA MET A 84 4.72 -0.69 11.98
C MET A 84 6.24 -0.60 12.13
N LEU A 85 6.99 -1.32 11.31
CA LEU A 85 8.44 -1.28 11.34
C LEU A 85 8.98 0.10 10.98
N GLN A 86 8.35 0.78 10.03
CA GLN A 86 8.75 2.12 9.65
C GLN A 86 8.62 3.14 10.79
N LYS A 87 7.75 2.88 11.76
CA LYS A 87 7.59 3.74 12.92
C LYS A 87 8.70 3.57 13.95
N GLN A 88 9.43 2.47 13.90
CA GLN A 88 10.43 2.14 14.89
C GLN A 88 11.82 2.70 14.57
N TYR A 89 12.02 3.14 13.34
CA TYR A 89 13.33 3.59 12.86
C TYR A 89 13.24 4.99 12.30
N PRO A 90 14.35 5.75 12.33
CA PRO A 90 14.36 7.10 11.77
C PRO A 90 14.08 7.10 10.27
N ILE A 91 13.46 8.16 9.80
CA ILE A 91 13.21 8.37 8.37
C ILE A 91 14.56 8.41 7.65
N GLY A 92 14.66 7.67 6.55
CA GLY A 92 15.89 7.63 5.77
C GLY A 92 16.94 6.64 6.26
N SER A 93 16.69 5.94 7.38
CA SER A 93 17.58 4.88 7.85
C SER A 93 17.58 3.71 6.87
N PRO A 94 18.63 2.87 6.90
CA PRO A 94 18.65 1.65 6.07
C PRO A 94 17.43 0.76 6.33
N GLU A 95 17.01 0.65 7.58
CA GLU A 95 15.84 -0.15 7.97
C GLU A 95 14.57 0.40 7.34
N THR A 96 14.39 1.73 7.39
CA THR A 96 13.22 2.36 6.79
C THR A 96 13.21 2.22 5.27
N LYS A 97 14.37 2.41 4.63
CA LYS A 97 14.47 2.24 3.17
C LYS A 97 14.16 0.82 2.75
N SER A 98 14.68 -0.17 3.48
CA SER A 98 14.40 -1.57 3.22
C SER A 98 12.90 -1.87 3.36
N SER A 99 12.28 -1.31 4.40
CA SER A 99 10.85 -1.49 4.62
C SER A 99 10.02 -0.88 3.51
N HIS A 100 10.38 0.31 3.03
CA HIS A 100 9.68 0.93 1.90
C HIS A 100 9.80 0.08 0.63
N ALA A 101 10.97 -0.51 0.39
CA ALA A 101 11.14 -1.40 -0.75
C ALA A 101 10.23 -2.62 -0.65
N LYS A 102 10.18 -3.26 0.52
CA LYS A 102 9.30 -4.41 0.75
C LYS A 102 7.83 -4.03 0.62
N MET A 103 7.46 -2.89 1.18
CA MET A 103 6.09 -2.38 1.06
C MET A 103 5.71 -2.17 -0.40
N GLY A 104 6.62 -1.60 -1.19
CA GLY A 104 6.37 -1.38 -2.62
C GLY A 104 6.10 -2.68 -3.35
N LEU A 105 6.90 -3.72 -3.08
CA LEU A 105 6.68 -5.04 -3.69
C LEU A 105 5.35 -5.64 -3.28
N LEU A 106 4.99 -5.52 -1.99
CA LEU A 106 3.71 -6.03 -1.50
C LEU A 106 2.52 -5.33 -2.16
N LEU A 107 2.67 -4.05 -2.51
CA LEU A 107 1.63 -3.28 -3.16
C LEU A 107 1.63 -3.42 -4.69
N GLY A 108 2.59 -4.15 -5.25
CA GLY A 108 2.63 -4.43 -6.68
C GLY A 108 3.40 -3.42 -7.52
N TYR A 109 4.20 -2.56 -6.91
CA TYR A 109 5.05 -1.65 -7.68
C TYR A 109 6.23 -2.40 -8.30
N SER A 110 6.68 -1.95 -9.46
CA SER A 110 7.85 -2.52 -10.10
C SER A 110 9.12 -2.18 -9.33
N LYS A 111 10.18 -2.97 -9.53
CA LYS A 111 11.47 -2.69 -8.92
C LYS A 111 12.02 -1.34 -9.36
N ASP A 112 11.79 -0.96 -10.62
CA ASP A 112 12.26 0.32 -11.13
C ASP A 112 11.53 1.48 -10.46
N ASP A 113 10.22 1.37 -10.27
CA ASP A 113 9.44 2.39 -9.58
C ASP A 113 9.90 2.53 -8.13
N ILE A 114 10.15 1.42 -7.45
CA ILE A 114 10.62 1.43 -6.07
C ILE A 114 11.99 2.08 -5.99
N ARG A 115 12.89 1.74 -6.89
CA ARG A 115 14.22 2.34 -6.94
C ARG A 115 14.13 3.86 -7.14
N HIS A 116 13.29 4.29 -8.07
CA HIS A 116 13.08 5.71 -8.32
C HIS A 116 12.56 6.43 -7.07
N PHE A 117 11.58 5.85 -6.40
CA PHE A 117 11.04 6.42 -5.16
C PHE A 117 12.12 6.60 -4.10
N LEU A 118 12.93 5.55 -3.86
CA LEU A 118 13.97 5.60 -2.85
C LEU A 118 15.04 6.64 -3.17
N GLN A 119 15.39 6.77 -4.45
CA GLN A 119 16.38 7.76 -4.88
C GLN A 119 15.88 9.19 -4.74
N THR A 120 14.59 9.42 -5.00
CA THR A 120 14.04 10.77 -4.94
C THR A 120 13.61 11.17 -3.54
N ARG A 121 13.16 10.22 -2.72
CA ARG A 121 12.61 10.50 -1.39
C ARG A 121 13.68 10.57 -0.31
N PHE A 122 14.73 9.76 -0.43
CA PHE A 122 15.72 9.58 0.63
C PHE A 122 17.14 9.92 0.19
N ARG A 123 17.34 10.72 -0.81
CA ARG A 123 18.70 11.12 -1.18
C ARG A 123 19.27 12.19 -0.25
#